data_712b25805ff168c7c5bfbe85d7f97512
#
_entry.id   712b25805ff168c7c5bfbe85d7f97512
#
_cell.length_a   1.000
_cell.length_b   1.000
_cell.length_c   1.000
_cell.angle_alpha   90.00
_cell.angle_beta   90.00
_cell.angle_gamma   90.00
#
_symmetry.space_group_name_H-M   'P 1'
#
loop_
_entity.id
_entity.type
_entity.pdbx_description
1 polymer ?
#
loop_
_entity_poly.entity_id
_entity_poly.type
_entity_poly.pdbx_seq_one_letter_code
_entity_poly.pdbx_strand_id
1 'polypeptide(L)'
;LRKSKRYCKIDILNVIISRYAEQCSNSDISFEADIRANTLEYLPAQDFTSIFCNLLDNAIDASLSCDEPYIDCNVSLIRGGNADLISIANSCKSSPLGHDGKLHSRKQDTGFHGYGLKSVKRIADKYNGLLNYVYSEEKHEFRVVVMLEHP
;
A
#
# COMPACT_ATOMS: atom_id res chain seq x y z
N LEU A 1 -8.48 -27.73 9.35
CA LEU A 1 -8.98 -26.37 9.58
C LEU A 1 -7.81 -25.39 9.66
N ARG A 2 -7.66 -24.60 8.60
CA ARG A 2 -6.67 -23.53 8.60
C ARG A 2 -7.12 -22.45 9.56
N LYS A 3 -6.32 -22.20 10.61
CA LYS A 3 -6.49 -20.98 11.38
C LYS A 3 -6.13 -19.82 10.48
N SER A 4 -7.08 -18.90 10.26
CA SER A 4 -6.80 -17.69 9.54
C SER A 4 -5.75 -16.88 10.30
N LYS A 5 -4.69 -16.48 9.62
CA LYS A 5 -3.65 -15.63 10.20
C LYS A 5 -4.24 -14.28 10.56
N ARG A 6 -3.97 -13.81 11.77
CA ARG A 6 -4.35 -12.47 12.18
C ARG A 6 -3.14 -11.54 12.04
N TYR A 7 -3.30 -10.46 11.28
CA TYR A 7 -2.23 -9.51 10.98
C TYR A 7 -2.15 -8.36 11.99
N CYS A 8 -3.30 -7.96 12.56
CA CYS A 8 -3.34 -6.84 13.51
C CYS A 8 -4.61 -6.90 14.35
N LYS A 9 -4.67 -6.04 15.38
CA LYS A 9 -5.82 -5.98 16.30
C LYS A 9 -6.98 -5.15 15.75
N ILE A 10 -6.75 -4.33 14.72
CA ILE A 10 -7.80 -3.51 14.09
C ILE A 10 -8.58 -4.40 13.13
N ASP A 11 -9.82 -4.71 13.47
CA ASP A 11 -10.61 -5.69 12.75
C ASP A 11 -10.79 -5.36 11.27
N ILE A 12 -11.12 -4.10 10.93
CA ILE A 12 -11.31 -3.70 9.53
C ILE A 12 -10.01 -3.85 8.73
N LEU A 13 -8.88 -3.44 9.28
CA LEU A 13 -7.59 -3.57 8.61
C LEU A 13 -7.22 -5.04 8.47
N ASN A 14 -7.45 -5.84 9.50
CA ASN A 14 -7.17 -7.27 9.44
C ASN A 14 -7.97 -7.96 8.33
N VAL A 15 -9.25 -7.60 8.16
CA VAL A 15 -10.09 -8.14 7.09
C VAL A 15 -9.54 -7.74 5.71
N ILE A 16 -9.17 -6.47 5.55
CA ILE A 16 -8.61 -5.97 4.28
C ILE A 16 -7.33 -6.74 3.93
N ILE A 17 -6.37 -6.78 4.85
CA ILE A 17 -5.09 -7.47 4.62
C ILE A 17 -5.30 -8.94 4.30
N SER A 18 -6.20 -9.62 5.03
CA SER A 18 -6.50 -11.04 4.81
C SER A 18 -7.05 -11.30 3.41
N ARG A 19 -7.94 -10.41 2.92
CA ARG A 19 -8.50 -10.53 1.56
C ARG A 19 -7.42 -10.41 0.50
N TYR A 20 -6.52 -9.44 0.66
CA TYR A 20 -5.42 -9.24 -0.31
C TYR A 20 -4.39 -10.36 -0.23
N ALA A 21 -4.12 -10.89 0.96
CA ALA A 21 -3.25 -12.05 1.12
C ALA A 21 -3.81 -13.26 0.35
N GLU A 22 -5.12 -13.49 0.46
CA GLU A 22 -5.79 -14.57 -0.27
C GLU A 22 -5.75 -14.34 -1.79
N GLN A 23 -6.03 -13.12 -2.24
CA GLN A 23 -5.97 -12.77 -3.65
C GLN A 23 -4.56 -12.97 -4.22
N CYS A 24 -3.54 -12.58 -3.48
CA CYS A 24 -2.15 -12.77 -3.87
C CYS A 24 -1.79 -14.25 -3.94
N SER A 25 -2.24 -15.05 -2.95
CA SER A 25 -2.02 -16.49 -2.95
C SER A 25 -2.64 -17.15 -4.20
N ASN A 26 -3.84 -16.72 -4.58
CA ASN A 26 -4.52 -17.26 -5.77
C ASN A 26 -3.83 -16.85 -7.07
N SER A 27 -3.02 -15.82 -7.06
CA SER A 27 -2.28 -15.31 -8.23
C SER A 27 -0.78 -15.62 -8.17
N ASP A 28 -0.35 -16.46 -7.23
CA ASP A 28 1.06 -16.80 -7.00
C ASP A 28 1.95 -15.60 -6.73
N ILE A 29 1.41 -14.58 -6.07
CA ILE A 29 2.16 -13.42 -5.60
C ILE A 29 2.57 -13.66 -4.15
N SER A 30 3.86 -13.54 -3.86
CA SER A 30 4.36 -13.60 -2.48
C SER A 30 3.90 -12.35 -1.74
N PHE A 31 3.17 -12.52 -0.64
CA PHE A 31 2.63 -11.40 0.11
C PHE A 31 3.06 -11.49 1.58
N GLU A 32 3.66 -10.41 2.06
CA GLU A 32 3.99 -10.26 3.46
C GLU A 32 3.43 -8.96 4.01
N ALA A 33 2.89 -9.01 5.23
CA ALA A 33 2.38 -7.84 5.92
C ALA A 33 2.87 -7.84 7.36
N ASP A 34 3.44 -6.74 7.79
CA ASP A 34 3.89 -6.50 9.16
C ASP A 34 3.26 -5.21 9.65
N ILE A 35 2.27 -5.34 10.53
CA ILE A 35 1.51 -4.21 11.06
C ILE A 35 1.88 -4.06 12.54
N ARG A 36 2.59 -2.99 12.87
CA ARG A 36 3.02 -2.73 14.24
C ARG A 36 1.83 -2.44 15.14
N ALA A 37 1.87 -2.95 16.37
CA ALA A 37 0.84 -2.66 17.36
C ALA A 37 0.79 -1.16 17.67
N ASN A 38 -0.39 -0.68 18.02
CA ASN A 38 -0.65 0.71 18.43
C ASN A 38 -0.44 1.73 17.30
N THR A 39 -0.65 1.28 16.04
CA THR A 39 -0.64 2.17 14.88
C THR A 39 -2.05 2.30 14.31
N LEU A 40 -2.32 3.44 13.67
CA LEU A 40 -3.52 3.71 12.86
C LEU A 40 -4.87 3.58 13.59
N GLU A 41 -4.89 3.50 14.91
CA GLU A 41 -6.13 3.28 15.67
C GLU A 41 -7.13 4.43 15.53
N TYR A 42 -6.67 5.62 15.17
CA TYR A 42 -7.49 6.83 14.99
C TYR A 42 -8.21 6.87 13.64
N LEU A 43 -7.85 6.00 12.69
CA LEU A 43 -8.45 6.04 11.35
C LEU A 43 -9.86 5.48 11.34
N PRO A 44 -10.83 6.19 10.72
CA PRO A 44 -12.14 5.61 10.49
C PRO A 44 -12.09 4.52 9.41
N ALA A 45 -13.09 3.64 9.42
CA ALA A 45 -13.16 2.49 8.52
C ALA A 45 -12.99 2.88 7.05
N GLN A 46 -13.62 3.97 6.63
CA GLN A 46 -13.55 4.45 5.24
C GLN A 46 -12.14 4.84 4.82
N ASP A 47 -11.33 5.38 5.74
CA ASP A 47 -9.95 5.77 5.43
C ASP A 47 -9.05 4.53 5.30
N PHE A 48 -9.25 3.49 6.12
CA PHE A 48 -8.57 2.21 5.93
C PHE A 48 -8.83 1.64 4.55
N THR A 49 -10.10 1.59 4.16
CA THR A 49 -10.49 1.07 2.85
C THR A 49 -9.85 1.88 1.72
N SER A 50 -9.94 3.20 1.80
CA SER A 50 -9.42 4.08 0.76
C SER A 50 -7.91 3.95 0.61
N ILE A 51 -7.17 3.94 1.72
CA ILE A 51 -5.71 3.84 1.66
C ILE A 51 -5.27 2.45 1.17
N PHE A 52 -5.67 1.41 1.89
CA PHE A 52 -5.11 0.08 1.67
C PHE A 52 -5.62 -0.58 0.39
N CYS A 53 -6.90 -0.44 0.07
CA CYS A 53 -7.43 -1.01 -1.17
C CYS A 53 -6.81 -0.35 -2.39
N ASN A 54 -6.69 0.98 -2.40
CA ASN A 54 -6.08 1.67 -3.54
C ASN A 54 -4.61 1.27 -3.71
N LEU A 55 -3.84 1.26 -2.63
CA LEU A 55 -2.42 0.95 -2.71
C LEU A 55 -2.17 -0.53 -3.04
N LEU A 56 -2.94 -1.44 -2.46
CA LEU A 56 -2.77 -2.87 -2.70
C LEU A 56 -3.27 -3.29 -4.08
N ASP A 57 -4.36 -2.70 -4.59
CA ASP A 57 -4.79 -2.94 -5.97
C ASP A 57 -3.70 -2.54 -6.97
N ASN A 58 -3.10 -1.37 -6.77
CA ASN A 58 -2.02 -0.89 -7.63
C ASN A 58 -0.79 -1.82 -7.55
N ALA A 59 -0.47 -2.28 -6.34
CA ALA A 59 0.66 -3.18 -6.13
C ALA A 59 0.46 -4.52 -6.85
N ILE A 60 -0.75 -5.09 -6.77
CA ILE A 60 -1.08 -6.33 -7.48
C ILE A 60 -0.94 -6.15 -8.99
N ASP A 61 -1.57 -5.10 -9.54
CA ASP A 61 -1.52 -4.84 -10.98
C ASP A 61 -0.07 -4.72 -11.49
N ALA A 62 0.77 -4.01 -10.75
CA ALA A 62 2.15 -3.80 -11.16
C ALA A 62 3.01 -5.07 -11.05
N SER A 63 2.75 -5.91 -10.05
CA SER A 63 3.57 -7.10 -9.80
C SER A 63 3.24 -8.27 -10.72
N LEU A 64 2.03 -8.34 -11.27
CA LEU A 64 1.57 -9.48 -12.06
C LEU A 64 2.43 -9.79 -13.29
N SER A 65 3.09 -8.77 -13.87
CA SER A 65 3.95 -8.95 -15.04
C SER A 65 5.35 -9.42 -14.70
N CYS A 66 5.68 -9.55 -13.43
CA CYS A 66 7.00 -9.96 -12.98
C CYS A 66 7.11 -11.49 -12.87
N ASP A 67 8.33 -12.02 -13.05
CA ASP A 67 8.59 -13.46 -12.96
C ASP A 67 8.44 -13.96 -11.52
N GLU A 68 8.86 -13.16 -10.55
CA GLU A 68 8.76 -13.48 -9.13
C GLU A 68 8.00 -12.37 -8.42
N PRO A 69 6.66 -12.31 -8.60
CA PRO A 69 5.88 -11.21 -8.06
C PRO A 69 5.81 -11.23 -6.53
N TYR A 70 5.96 -10.07 -5.92
CA TYR A 70 5.85 -9.93 -4.47
C TYR A 70 5.27 -8.59 -4.07
N ILE A 71 4.69 -8.57 -2.88
CA ILE A 71 4.19 -7.36 -2.21
C ILE A 71 4.58 -7.42 -0.74
N ASP A 72 5.18 -6.35 -0.24
CA ASP A 72 5.50 -6.16 1.17
C ASP A 72 4.72 -4.97 1.70
N CYS A 73 3.90 -5.20 2.74
CA CYS A 73 3.09 -4.18 3.37
C CYS A 73 3.55 -3.98 4.81
N ASN A 74 4.03 -2.80 5.15
CA ASN A 74 4.54 -2.51 6.48
C ASN A 74 3.87 -1.27 7.06
N VAL A 75 3.49 -1.35 8.33
CA VAL A 75 3.02 -0.21 9.10
C VAL A 75 3.88 -0.11 10.36
N SER A 76 4.50 1.04 10.56
CA SER A 76 5.40 1.28 11.68
C SER A 76 5.17 2.66 12.29
N LEU A 77 5.76 2.87 13.46
CA LEU A 77 5.79 4.18 14.10
C LEU A 77 7.04 4.93 13.63
N ILE A 78 6.89 6.22 13.37
CA ILE A 78 8.03 7.10 13.15
C ILE A 78 8.72 7.34 14.49
N ARG A 79 10.04 7.50 14.44
CA ARG A 79 10.87 7.78 15.60
C ARG A 79 10.31 8.99 16.37
N GLY A 80 10.00 8.80 17.65
CA GLY A 80 9.32 9.79 18.46
C GLY A 80 7.86 9.46 18.73
N GLY A 81 7.26 8.55 17.97
CA GLY A 81 5.94 7.99 18.25
C GLY A 81 4.74 8.87 17.92
N ASN A 82 4.94 9.98 17.20
CA ASN A 82 3.86 10.93 16.89
C ASN A 82 3.29 10.81 15.48
N ALA A 83 3.77 9.87 14.69
CA ALA A 83 3.27 9.62 13.35
C ALA A 83 3.41 8.15 12.99
N ASP A 84 2.51 7.69 12.13
CA ASP A 84 2.54 6.34 11.57
C ASP A 84 3.04 6.38 10.14
N LEU A 85 3.73 5.32 9.74
CA LEU A 85 4.27 5.17 8.40
C LEU A 85 3.70 3.90 7.77
N ILE A 86 3.02 4.07 6.64
CA ILE A 86 2.54 2.95 5.82
C ILE A 86 3.48 2.85 4.63
N SER A 87 4.07 1.68 4.42
CA SER A 87 4.99 1.44 3.30
C SER A 87 4.55 0.19 2.57
N ILE A 88 4.25 0.34 1.28
CA ILE A 88 3.88 -0.79 0.43
C ILE A 88 4.85 -0.84 -0.73
N ALA A 89 5.62 -1.93 -0.81
CA ALA A 89 6.56 -2.18 -1.88
C ALA A 89 6.09 -3.36 -2.70
N ASN A 90 6.28 -3.28 -4.01
CA ASN A 90 5.93 -4.37 -4.90
C ASN A 90 6.96 -4.51 -6.01
N SER A 91 7.13 -5.74 -6.49
CA SER A 91 7.90 -5.98 -7.70
C SER A 91 7.25 -5.21 -8.85
N CYS A 92 8.07 -4.62 -9.72
CA CYS A 92 7.60 -3.82 -10.83
C CYS A 92 8.64 -3.86 -11.94
N LYS A 93 8.25 -4.39 -13.10
CA LYS A 93 9.18 -4.70 -14.20
C LYS A 93 9.87 -3.48 -14.78
N SER A 94 9.16 -2.34 -14.84
CA SER A 94 9.71 -1.09 -15.35
C SER A 94 9.07 0.08 -14.60
N SER A 95 9.77 1.21 -14.59
CA SER A 95 9.32 2.38 -13.83
C SER A 95 7.93 2.84 -14.29
N PRO A 96 6.99 3.00 -13.36
CA PRO A 96 5.69 3.61 -13.65
C PRO A 96 5.77 5.13 -13.71
N LEU A 97 6.94 5.71 -13.43
CA LEU A 97 7.12 7.16 -13.41
C LEU A 97 7.48 7.68 -14.80
N GLY A 98 6.91 8.83 -15.17
CA GLY A 98 7.27 9.55 -16.37
C GLY A 98 8.55 10.37 -16.20
N HIS A 99 8.97 11.07 -17.24
CA HIS A 99 10.16 11.93 -17.23
C HIS A 99 10.07 13.07 -16.20
N ASP A 100 8.84 13.45 -15.85
CA ASP A 100 8.55 14.47 -14.84
C ASP A 100 8.61 13.93 -13.40
N GLY A 101 8.94 12.65 -13.21
CA GLY A 101 8.94 11.98 -11.91
C GLY A 101 7.57 11.69 -11.36
N LYS A 102 6.51 11.92 -12.14
CA LYS A 102 5.13 11.67 -11.73
C LYS A 102 4.64 10.32 -12.23
N LEU A 103 3.71 9.76 -11.47
CA LEU A 103 3.09 8.49 -11.81
C LEU A 103 2.12 8.67 -12.97
N HIS A 104 2.29 7.86 -14.02
CA HIS A 104 1.38 7.83 -15.16
C HIS A 104 0.75 6.45 -15.26
N SER A 105 -0.57 6.42 -15.52
CA SER A 105 -1.30 5.18 -15.71
C SER A 105 -0.88 4.51 -17.02
N ARG A 106 -0.61 3.22 -16.96
CA ARG A 106 -0.31 2.41 -18.16
C ARG A 106 -1.57 1.98 -18.91
N LYS A 107 -2.72 2.09 -18.28
CA LYS A 107 -4.01 1.72 -18.85
C LYS A 107 -4.71 2.97 -19.31
N GLN A 108 -4.95 3.08 -20.62
CA GLN A 108 -5.51 4.27 -21.26
C GLN A 108 -6.90 4.66 -20.76
N ASP A 109 -7.63 3.74 -20.16
CA ASP A 109 -9.01 3.97 -19.72
C ASP A 109 -9.12 4.22 -18.21
N THR A 110 -8.01 4.31 -17.54
CA THR A 110 -8.03 4.37 -16.10
C THR A 110 -7.71 5.74 -15.53
N GLY A 111 -8.67 6.60 -15.56
CA GLY A 111 -8.82 7.57 -14.51
C GLY A 111 -8.79 6.93 -13.11
N PHE A 112 -8.92 5.59 -13.04
CA PHE A 112 -9.00 4.81 -11.81
C PHE A 112 -7.73 4.87 -10.97
N HIS A 113 -6.54 4.67 -11.56
CA HIS A 113 -5.29 4.69 -10.79
C HIS A 113 -4.90 6.09 -10.33
N GLY A 114 -5.20 7.11 -11.14
CA GLY A 114 -5.01 8.50 -10.75
C GLY A 114 -5.90 8.90 -9.59
N TYR A 115 -7.15 8.46 -9.59
CA TYR A 115 -8.11 8.76 -8.52
C TYR A 115 -7.76 8.04 -7.22
N GLY A 116 -7.25 6.82 -7.30
CA GLY A 116 -6.82 6.05 -6.14
C GLY A 116 -5.76 6.78 -5.33
N LEU A 117 -4.70 7.25 -6.00
CA LEU A 117 -3.63 7.98 -5.33
C LEU A 117 -4.07 9.35 -4.87
N LYS A 118 -4.96 10.02 -5.61
CA LYS A 118 -5.53 11.30 -5.18
C LYS A 118 -6.31 11.14 -3.87
N SER A 119 -7.07 10.05 -3.75
CA SER A 119 -7.81 9.76 -2.51
C SER A 119 -6.87 9.53 -1.33
N VAL A 120 -5.80 8.78 -1.56
CA VAL A 120 -4.79 8.54 -0.51
C VAL A 120 -4.10 9.85 -0.12
N LYS A 121 -3.73 10.67 -1.10
CA LYS A 121 -3.11 11.97 -0.82
C LYS A 121 -4.03 12.89 -0.01
N ARG A 122 -5.32 12.88 -0.31
CA ARG A 122 -6.29 13.68 0.44
C ARG A 122 -6.33 13.27 1.92
N ILE A 123 -6.27 11.96 2.18
CA ILE A 123 -6.23 11.46 3.55
C ILE A 123 -4.91 11.84 4.23
N ALA A 124 -3.79 11.71 3.53
CA ALA A 124 -2.49 12.14 4.06
C ALA A 124 -2.53 13.63 4.44
N ASP A 125 -3.06 14.48 3.58
CA ASP A 125 -3.20 15.92 3.85
C ASP A 125 -4.08 16.18 5.07
N LYS A 126 -5.15 15.42 5.24
CA LYS A 126 -6.06 15.53 6.39
C LYS A 126 -5.35 15.28 7.73
N TYR A 127 -4.34 14.42 7.73
CA TYR A 127 -3.58 14.07 8.93
C TYR A 127 -2.19 14.71 8.94
N ASN A 128 -2.01 15.85 8.28
CA ASN A 128 -0.74 16.58 8.22
C ASN A 128 0.43 15.72 7.80
N GLY A 129 0.16 14.75 6.94
CA GLY A 129 1.14 13.79 6.47
C GLY A 129 1.58 14.04 5.04
N LEU A 130 2.14 13.02 4.44
CA LEU A 130 2.59 13.08 3.05
C LEU A 130 2.51 11.72 2.39
N LEU A 131 2.46 11.78 1.06
CA LEU A 131 2.49 10.63 0.19
C LEU A 131 3.70 10.77 -0.72
N ASN A 132 4.58 9.77 -0.70
CA ASN A 132 5.74 9.70 -1.59
C ASN A 132 5.80 8.34 -2.27
N TYR A 133 6.43 8.30 -3.43
CA TYR A 133 6.68 7.05 -4.13
C TYR A 133 8.04 7.08 -4.83
N VAL A 134 8.65 5.92 -4.96
CA VAL A 134 9.98 5.78 -5.56
C VAL A 134 10.06 4.45 -6.30
N TYR A 135 10.74 4.46 -7.44
CA TYR A 135 11.05 3.25 -8.19
C TYR A 135 12.55 2.97 -8.13
N SER A 136 12.92 1.74 -7.77
CA SER A 136 14.30 1.28 -7.79
C SER A 136 14.55 0.46 -9.06
N GLU A 137 15.36 0.99 -9.95
CA GLU A 137 15.80 0.27 -11.17
C GLU A 137 16.60 -0.98 -10.81
N GLU A 138 17.44 -0.89 -9.78
CA GLU A 138 18.28 -1.99 -9.34
C GLU A 138 17.48 -3.17 -8.84
N LYS A 139 16.44 -2.89 -8.05
CA LYS A 139 15.60 -3.93 -7.44
C LYS A 139 14.38 -4.28 -8.27
N HIS A 140 14.05 -3.50 -9.29
CA HIS A 140 12.77 -3.57 -9.99
C HIS A 140 11.62 -3.55 -9.00
N GLU A 141 11.63 -2.55 -8.13
CA GLU A 141 10.67 -2.41 -7.04
C GLU A 141 10.08 -1.01 -7.01
N PHE A 142 8.77 -0.93 -6.93
CA PHE A 142 8.05 0.31 -6.70
C PHE A 142 7.57 0.35 -5.25
N ARG A 143 7.79 1.49 -4.60
CA ARG A 143 7.41 1.67 -3.20
C ARG A 143 6.60 2.95 -3.04
N VAL A 144 5.47 2.83 -2.35
CA VAL A 144 4.66 3.97 -1.91
C VAL A 144 4.76 4.08 -0.41
N VAL A 145 4.96 5.30 0.08
CA VAL A 145 5.05 5.60 1.51
C VAL A 145 4.03 6.67 1.86
N VAL A 146 3.23 6.40 2.88
CA VAL A 146 2.24 7.34 3.40
C VAL A 146 2.56 7.59 4.87
N MET A 147 2.77 8.84 5.22
CA MET A 147 2.96 9.26 6.62
C MET A 147 1.69 9.95 7.10
N LEU A 148 1.23 9.58 8.27
CA LEU A 148 0.07 10.18 8.93
C LEU A 148 0.46 10.61 10.32
N GLU A 149 0.29 11.89 10.63
CA GLU A 149 0.54 12.41 11.97
C GLU A 149 -0.62 12.04 12.89
N HIS A 150 -0.30 11.67 14.13
CA HIS A 150 -1.33 11.36 15.13
C HIS A 150 -2.14 12.61 15.44
N PRO A 151 -3.49 12.51 15.48
CA PRO A 151 -4.33 13.67 15.81
C PRO A 151 -4.14 14.15 17.24
#